data_9eec4b288bdc1cba9063ae9b448a8e90
#
_entry.id   9eec4b288bdc1cba9063ae9b448a8e90
#
_cell.length_a   1.000
_cell.length_b   1.000
_cell.length_c   1.000
_cell.angle_alpha   90.00
_cell.angle_beta   90.00
_cell.angle_gamma   90.00
#
_symmetry.space_group_name_H-M   'P 1'
#
loop_
_entity.id
_entity.type
_entity.pdbx_description
1 polymer ?
#
loop_
_entity_poly.entity_id
_entity_poly.type
_entity_poly.pdbx_seq_one_letter_code
_entity_poly.pdbx_strand_id
1 'polypeptide(L)'
;MRLIARLRRASLWRLLALLLLPLLAVVTGVELWMTRHDALEAANAAYDRSLLGALKSIDANISTASGGLSAELPYSMLEFFELTASGNVYFRVASSDGLVELGNADLPLPPGTLTPGVPLFYDATYFGESVRLAAYRRAVDGATPGADASSVLVQVAESTRSRQEFTRRFVRRAALRDTLVLALMVLGTAATLAVALRPLARLAREVQARSPDDMTPMADTDLPADIRPLVAAANQQMARTQDLVAQQRQFLDDASHQLRTHLTTLQMHIDYARREADA
;
A
#
# COMPACT_ATOMS: atom_id res chain seq x y z
N MET A 1 -21.53 5.95 17.32
CA MET A 1 -21.57 5.18 18.59
C MET A 1 -21.87 3.68 18.43
N ARG A 2 -22.71 3.22 17.50
CA ARG A 2 -23.03 1.76 17.33
C ARG A 2 -21.87 0.89 16.80
N LEU A 3 -20.91 1.46 16.07
CA LEU A 3 -19.74 0.74 15.56
C LEU A 3 -18.73 0.42 16.67
N ILE A 4 -18.51 1.35 17.61
CA ILE A 4 -17.57 1.17 18.73
C ILE A 4 -18.08 0.11 19.73
N ALA A 5 -19.39 0.01 19.91
CA ALA A 5 -20.00 -0.99 20.77
C ALA A 5 -19.90 -2.43 20.20
N ARG A 6 -19.91 -2.58 18.87
CA ARG A 6 -19.67 -3.87 18.19
C ARG A 6 -18.21 -4.30 18.23
N LEU A 7 -17.27 -3.34 18.22
CA LEU A 7 -15.84 -3.60 18.33
C LEU A 7 -15.42 -4.16 19.70
N ARG A 8 -16.11 -3.77 20.77
CA ARG A 8 -15.85 -4.27 22.14
C ARG A 8 -16.17 -5.75 22.36
N ARG A 9 -17.00 -6.36 21.50
CA ARG A 9 -17.32 -7.80 21.53
C ARG A 9 -16.60 -8.61 20.46
N ALA A 10 -15.82 -7.96 19.61
CA ALA A 10 -15.06 -8.64 18.58
C ALA A 10 -13.80 -9.28 19.20
N SER A 11 -13.49 -10.49 18.79
CA SER A 11 -12.19 -11.13 19.08
C SER A 11 -11.06 -10.16 18.74
N LEU A 12 -10.00 -10.10 19.56
CA LEU A 12 -8.79 -9.29 19.34
C LEU A 12 -8.26 -9.42 17.91
N TRP A 13 -8.38 -10.62 17.32
CA TRP A 13 -8.07 -10.93 15.93
C TRP A 13 -8.85 -10.07 14.93
N ARG A 14 -10.16 -9.93 15.13
CA ARG A 14 -11.01 -9.12 14.24
C ARG A 14 -10.71 -7.64 14.37
N LEU A 15 -10.40 -7.19 15.57
CA LEU A 15 -10.06 -5.77 15.82
C LEU A 15 -8.72 -5.39 15.17
N LEU A 16 -7.70 -6.24 15.31
CA LEU A 16 -6.40 -6.06 14.66
C LEU A 16 -6.50 -6.14 13.13
N ALA A 17 -7.24 -7.13 12.61
CA ALA A 17 -7.45 -7.24 11.17
C ALA A 17 -8.19 -6.00 10.61
N LEU A 18 -9.19 -5.49 11.32
CA LEU A 18 -10.00 -4.35 10.89
C LEU A 18 -9.21 -3.02 10.94
N LEU A 19 -8.17 -2.91 11.76
CA LEU A 19 -7.27 -1.75 11.82
C LEU A 19 -6.11 -1.88 10.83
N LEU A 20 -5.47 -3.06 10.76
CA LEU A 20 -4.27 -3.27 9.95
C LEU A 20 -4.56 -3.37 8.45
N LEU A 21 -5.60 -4.10 8.05
CA LEU A 21 -5.89 -4.30 6.63
C LEU A 21 -6.23 -3.01 5.88
N PRO A 22 -7.10 -2.11 6.40
CA PRO A 22 -7.35 -0.83 5.73
C PRO A 22 -6.11 0.06 5.68
N LEU A 23 -5.31 0.09 6.75
CA LEU A 23 -4.08 0.87 6.80
C LEU A 23 -3.09 0.37 5.73
N LEU A 24 -2.86 -0.94 5.66
CA LEU A 24 -2.01 -1.55 4.63
C LEU A 24 -2.54 -1.28 3.22
N ALA A 25 -3.84 -1.39 3.01
CA ALA A 25 -4.47 -1.10 1.71
C ALA A 25 -4.28 0.36 1.29
N VAL A 26 -4.40 1.31 2.23
CA VAL A 26 -4.16 2.73 1.97
C VAL A 26 -2.69 2.98 1.62
N VAL A 27 -1.76 2.44 2.40
CA VAL A 27 -0.31 2.59 2.15
C VAL A 27 0.06 2.02 0.77
N THR A 28 -0.39 0.80 0.46
CA THR A 28 -0.13 0.18 -0.86
C THR A 28 -0.79 0.96 -1.99
N GLY A 29 -2.00 1.50 -1.78
CA GLY A 29 -2.69 2.34 -2.76
C GLY A 29 -1.93 3.64 -3.06
N VAL A 30 -1.41 4.30 -2.02
CA VAL A 30 -0.58 5.51 -2.16
C VAL A 30 0.73 5.17 -2.88
N GLU A 31 1.41 4.10 -2.50
CA GLU A 31 2.65 3.65 -3.13
C GLU A 31 2.46 3.35 -4.62
N LEU A 32 1.40 2.63 -5.00
CA LEU A 32 1.07 2.36 -6.41
C LEU A 32 0.74 3.64 -7.19
N TRP A 33 0.05 4.57 -6.56
CA TRP A 33 -0.25 5.86 -7.19
C TRP A 33 1.04 6.66 -7.44
N MET A 34 1.95 6.75 -6.46
CA MET A 34 3.25 7.39 -6.61
C MET A 34 4.10 6.70 -7.68
N THR A 35 4.21 5.38 -7.63
CA THR A 35 4.97 4.59 -8.62
C THR A 35 4.46 4.83 -10.04
N ARG A 36 3.13 4.94 -10.23
CA ARG A 36 2.55 5.27 -11.54
C ARG A 36 2.90 6.68 -11.98
N HIS A 37 2.83 7.64 -11.07
CA HIS A 37 3.16 9.05 -11.35
C HIS A 37 4.61 9.20 -11.75
N ASP A 38 5.53 8.67 -10.95
CA ASP A 38 6.98 8.72 -11.19
C ASP A 38 7.36 8.00 -12.49
N ALA A 39 6.73 6.85 -12.77
CA ALA A 39 6.97 6.11 -14.01
C ALA A 39 6.52 6.89 -15.25
N LEU A 40 5.39 7.61 -15.18
CA LEU A 40 4.92 8.48 -16.26
C LEU A 40 5.84 9.67 -16.46
N GLU A 41 6.26 10.31 -15.39
CA GLU A 41 7.16 11.46 -15.45
C GLU A 41 8.54 11.08 -16.00
N ALA A 42 9.12 9.98 -15.50
CA ALA A 42 10.40 9.47 -16.00
C ALA A 42 10.32 9.05 -17.47
N ALA A 43 9.23 8.39 -17.90
CA ALA A 43 8.99 8.05 -19.27
C ALA A 43 8.90 9.32 -20.13
N ASN A 44 8.08 10.30 -19.74
CA ASN A 44 7.94 11.57 -20.45
C ASN A 44 9.30 12.28 -20.64
N ALA A 45 10.07 12.38 -19.56
CA ALA A 45 11.39 13.01 -19.62
C ALA A 45 12.39 12.27 -20.53
N ALA A 46 12.34 10.93 -20.56
CA ALA A 46 13.21 10.13 -21.43
C ALA A 46 12.80 10.28 -22.90
N TYR A 47 11.53 10.20 -23.20
CA TYR A 47 11.02 10.34 -24.58
C TYR A 47 11.18 11.76 -25.12
N ASP A 48 10.93 12.80 -24.31
CA ASP A 48 11.15 14.20 -24.71
C ASP A 48 12.64 14.47 -25.02
N ARG A 49 13.59 13.84 -24.30
CA ARG A 49 15.02 13.89 -24.62
C ARG A 49 15.34 13.20 -25.95
N SER A 50 14.71 12.05 -26.24
CA SER A 50 14.85 11.34 -27.50
C SER A 50 14.36 12.19 -28.66
N LEU A 51 13.15 12.77 -28.54
CA LEU A 51 12.59 13.69 -29.52
C LEU A 51 13.48 14.92 -29.73
N LEU A 52 14.05 15.50 -28.68
CA LEU A 52 14.99 16.61 -28.78
C LEU A 52 16.25 16.20 -29.52
N GLY A 53 16.77 15.00 -29.25
CA GLY A 53 17.93 14.45 -29.98
C GLY A 53 17.64 14.31 -31.47
N ALA A 54 16.49 13.74 -31.83
CA ALA A 54 16.03 13.61 -33.20
C ALA A 54 15.90 14.98 -33.90
N LEU A 55 15.23 15.92 -33.23
CA LEU A 55 15.01 17.27 -33.72
C LEU A 55 16.34 18.00 -33.98
N LYS A 56 17.28 17.92 -33.01
CA LYS A 56 18.63 18.51 -33.17
C LYS A 56 19.44 17.85 -34.27
N SER A 57 19.31 16.54 -34.45
CA SER A 57 19.97 15.83 -35.57
C SER A 57 19.40 16.25 -36.90
N ILE A 58 18.12 16.44 -37.07
CA ILE A 58 17.51 16.99 -38.30
C ILE A 58 17.98 18.41 -38.51
N ASP A 59 17.95 19.28 -37.52
CA ASP A 59 18.39 20.67 -37.61
C ASP A 59 19.85 20.80 -38.05
N ALA A 60 20.74 19.94 -37.54
CA ALA A 60 22.15 19.93 -37.90
C ALA A 60 22.43 19.54 -39.40
N ASN A 61 21.51 18.79 -40.01
CA ASN A 61 21.61 18.35 -41.41
C ASN A 61 20.84 19.28 -42.37
N ILE A 62 20.30 20.39 -41.87
CA ILE A 62 19.70 21.41 -42.73
C ILE A 62 20.79 22.40 -43.17
N SER A 63 21.06 22.44 -44.45
CA SER A 63 22.01 23.37 -45.06
C SER A 63 21.29 24.52 -45.79
N THR A 64 21.77 25.73 -45.59
CA THR A 64 21.31 26.93 -46.27
C THR A 64 22.38 27.50 -47.21
N ALA A 65 23.51 26.78 -47.40
CA ALA A 65 24.73 27.30 -48.07
C ALA A 65 24.59 27.53 -49.57
N SER A 66 23.62 26.92 -50.25
CA SER A 66 23.43 27.00 -51.70
C SER A 66 22.34 27.99 -52.16
N GLY A 67 21.91 28.91 -51.27
CA GLY A 67 20.86 29.88 -51.59
C GLY A 67 19.45 29.28 -51.58
N GLY A 68 19.31 28.03 -51.21
CA GLY A 68 18.05 27.31 -50.96
C GLY A 68 18.15 26.42 -49.74
N LEU A 69 17.00 26.06 -49.15
CA LEU A 69 16.95 25.12 -48.03
C LEU A 69 17.15 23.72 -48.57
N SER A 70 18.25 23.08 -48.18
CA SER A 70 18.54 21.67 -48.49
C SER A 70 18.64 20.90 -47.18
N ALA A 71 17.90 19.82 -47.05
CA ALA A 71 18.03 18.91 -45.91
C ALA A 71 18.47 17.55 -46.45
N GLU A 72 19.73 17.20 -46.24
CA GLU A 72 20.23 15.86 -46.48
C GLU A 72 19.99 15.00 -45.23
N LEU A 73 18.85 14.32 -45.20
CA LEU A 73 18.55 13.38 -44.14
C LEU A 73 19.13 12.01 -44.50
N PRO A 74 20.22 11.54 -43.86
CA PRO A 74 20.77 10.22 -44.14
C PRO A 74 19.71 9.16 -43.79
N TYR A 75 19.51 8.20 -44.70
CA TYR A 75 18.56 7.11 -44.52
C TYR A 75 18.79 6.35 -43.20
N SER A 76 20.06 6.17 -42.83
CA SER A 76 20.48 5.57 -41.57
C SER A 76 19.96 6.31 -40.33
N MET A 77 19.73 7.61 -40.42
CA MET A 77 19.21 8.41 -39.33
C MET A 77 17.70 8.17 -39.13
N LEU A 78 16.95 8.08 -40.22
CA LEU A 78 15.51 7.74 -40.17
C LEU A 78 15.31 6.32 -39.67
N GLU A 79 16.09 5.35 -40.13
CA GLU A 79 16.09 3.96 -39.67
C GLU A 79 16.44 3.88 -38.17
N PHE A 80 17.40 4.64 -37.69
CA PHE A 80 17.75 4.70 -36.26
C PHE A 80 16.59 5.23 -35.43
N PHE A 81 15.88 6.25 -35.91
CA PHE A 81 14.70 6.77 -35.17
C PHE A 81 13.55 5.76 -35.15
N GLU A 82 13.26 5.08 -36.24
CA GLU A 82 12.25 4.02 -36.30
C GLU A 82 12.57 2.85 -35.35
N LEU A 83 13.83 2.43 -35.34
CA LEU A 83 14.30 1.35 -34.44
C LEU A 83 14.27 1.76 -32.97
N THR A 84 14.58 3.03 -32.66
CA THR A 84 14.61 3.52 -31.27
C THR A 84 13.22 3.82 -30.74
N ALA A 85 12.32 4.31 -31.56
CA ALA A 85 10.98 4.75 -31.18
C ALA A 85 10.00 3.60 -30.92
N SER A 86 10.31 2.37 -31.35
CA SER A 86 9.38 1.23 -31.30
C SER A 86 7.97 1.55 -31.86
N GLY A 87 7.86 2.55 -32.72
CA GLY A 87 6.64 3.05 -33.34
C GLY A 87 6.91 3.97 -34.51
N ASN A 88 5.84 4.49 -35.13
CA ASN A 88 5.99 5.40 -36.26
C ASN A 88 6.58 6.75 -35.80
N VAL A 89 7.59 7.20 -36.50
CA VAL A 89 8.20 8.52 -36.37
C VAL A 89 7.84 9.35 -37.60
N TYR A 90 7.44 10.57 -37.37
CA TYR A 90 7.08 11.52 -38.39
C TYR A 90 7.93 12.77 -38.22
N PHE A 91 8.27 13.42 -39.31
CA PHE A 91 9.01 14.68 -39.26
C PHE A 91 8.49 15.66 -40.31
N ARG A 92 8.67 16.94 -40.02
CA ARG A 92 8.40 18.03 -40.96
C ARG A 92 9.49 19.10 -40.84
N VAL A 93 9.98 19.53 -41.99
CA VAL A 93 10.83 20.69 -42.09
C VAL A 93 10.15 21.66 -43.06
N ALA A 94 9.81 22.83 -42.60
CA ALA A 94 9.11 23.82 -43.41
C ALA A 94 9.78 25.20 -43.29
N SER A 95 9.95 25.88 -44.41
CA SER A 95 10.38 27.26 -44.47
C SER A 95 9.18 28.20 -44.21
N SER A 96 9.40 29.36 -43.56
CA SER A 96 8.37 30.35 -43.32
C SER A 96 7.80 30.99 -44.58
N ASP A 97 8.55 30.97 -45.70
CA ASP A 97 8.10 31.45 -47.00
C ASP A 97 7.28 30.43 -47.80
N GLY A 98 7.15 29.20 -47.29
CA GLY A 98 6.42 28.11 -47.93
C GLY A 98 7.12 27.53 -49.17
N LEU A 99 8.35 27.90 -49.48
CA LEU A 99 9.08 27.45 -50.66
C LEU A 99 9.66 26.05 -50.49
N VAL A 100 9.93 25.65 -49.26
CA VAL A 100 10.47 24.32 -48.95
C VAL A 100 9.62 23.64 -47.88
N GLU A 101 9.18 22.45 -48.20
CA GLU A 101 8.48 21.56 -47.27
C GLU A 101 8.95 20.13 -47.49
N LEU A 102 9.48 19.52 -46.41
CA LEU A 102 10.01 18.16 -46.44
C LEU A 102 9.33 17.33 -45.34
N GLY A 103 9.04 16.08 -45.67
CA GLY A 103 8.42 15.15 -44.73
C GLY A 103 6.88 15.23 -44.71
N ASN A 104 6.30 15.16 -43.54
CA ASN A 104 4.85 15.11 -43.35
C ASN A 104 4.24 16.53 -43.20
N ALA A 105 3.77 17.08 -44.33
CA ALA A 105 3.24 18.45 -44.41
C ALA A 105 2.01 18.72 -43.53
N ASP A 106 1.24 17.67 -43.24
CA ASP A 106 0.01 17.66 -42.46
C ASP A 106 0.19 17.44 -40.98
N LEU A 107 1.45 17.44 -40.47
CA LEU A 107 1.70 17.38 -39.03
C LEU A 107 1.06 18.56 -38.31
N PRO A 108 0.37 18.29 -37.16
CA PRO A 108 -0.28 19.33 -36.37
C PRO A 108 0.70 20.42 -35.95
N LEU A 109 0.33 21.67 -36.18
CA LEU A 109 1.15 22.82 -35.81
C LEU A 109 1.19 22.99 -34.29
N PRO A 110 2.28 23.55 -33.74
CA PRO A 110 2.42 23.81 -32.32
C PRO A 110 1.37 24.82 -31.84
N PRO A 111 0.82 24.65 -30.65
CA PRO A 111 -0.12 25.59 -30.06
C PRO A 111 0.63 26.88 -29.67
N GLY A 112 0.33 27.98 -30.38
CA GLY A 112 0.90 29.30 -30.11
C GLY A 112 2.18 29.59 -30.87
N THR A 113 2.82 30.72 -30.53
CA THR A 113 4.03 31.23 -31.18
C THR A 113 5.27 30.58 -30.62
N LEU A 114 6.12 29.99 -31.50
CA LEU A 114 7.40 29.44 -31.11
C LEU A 114 8.43 30.54 -30.86
N THR A 115 9.11 30.50 -29.74
CA THR A 115 10.30 31.32 -29.48
C THR A 115 11.47 30.72 -30.24
N PRO A 116 12.16 31.52 -31.10
CA PRO A 116 13.35 31.02 -31.83
C PRO A 116 14.39 30.47 -30.87
N GLY A 117 14.93 29.29 -31.18
CA GLY A 117 15.98 28.66 -30.39
C GLY A 117 15.45 27.79 -29.24
N VAL A 118 14.16 27.86 -28.88
CA VAL A 118 13.57 27.10 -27.76
C VAL A 118 12.67 25.99 -28.30
N PRO A 119 12.94 24.69 -28.00
CA PRO A 119 12.05 23.61 -28.38
C PRO A 119 10.77 23.60 -27.55
N LEU A 120 9.63 23.36 -28.21
CA LEU A 120 8.32 23.19 -27.59
C LEU A 120 7.84 21.76 -27.76
N PHE A 121 7.46 21.11 -26.65
CA PHE A 121 6.87 19.79 -26.66
C PHE A 121 5.36 19.86 -26.46
N TYR A 122 4.58 19.14 -27.28
CA TYR A 122 3.13 19.11 -27.20
C TYR A 122 2.56 17.79 -27.68
N ASP A 123 1.36 17.49 -27.25
CA ASP A 123 0.64 16.28 -27.63
C ASP A 123 -0.41 16.64 -28.68
N ALA A 124 -0.57 15.75 -29.69
CA ALA A 124 -1.59 15.90 -30.73
C ALA A 124 -2.08 14.53 -31.18
N THR A 125 -3.06 14.54 -32.09
CA THR A 125 -3.52 13.32 -32.76
C THR A 125 -3.11 13.40 -34.23
N TYR A 126 -2.45 12.35 -34.71
CA TYR A 126 -2.04 12.23 -36.11
C TYR A 126 -2.35 10.83 -36.62
N PHE A 127 -3.04 10.71 -37.76
CA PHE A 127 -3.60 9.47 -38.32
C PHE A 127 -4.39 8.63 -37.29
N GLY A 128 -5.11 9.28 -36.36
CA GLY A 128 -5.90 8.60 -35.34
C GLY A 128 -5.09 8.05 -34.17
N GLU A 129 -3.78 8.26 -34.16
CA GLU A 129 -2.89 7.90 -33.05
C GLU A 129 -2.51 9.13 -32.22
N SER A 130 -2.39 8.96 -30.91
CA SER A 130 -1.81 10.01 -30.06
C SER A 130 -0.32 10.06 -30.28
N VAL A 131 0.18 11.24 -30.64
CA VAL A 131 1.59 11.51 -30.91
C VAL A 131 2.10 12.62 -29.98
N ARG A 132 3.35 12.50 -29.58
CA ARG A 132 4.11 13.54 -28.91
C ARG A 132 4.97 14.23 -29.93
N LEU A 133 4.92 15.56 -30.00
CA LEU A 133 5.69 16.36 -30.95
C LEU A 133 6.70 17.22 -30.21
N ALA A 134 7.86 17.40 -30.85
CA ALA A 134 8.80 18.48 -30.56
C ALA A 134 8.87 19.41 -31.75
N ALA A 135 8.68 20.70 -31.53
CA ALA A 135 8.79 21.73 -32.54
C ALA A 135 9.88 22.72 -32.16
N TYR A 136 10.63 23.12 -33.15
CA TYR A 136 11.74 24.06 -32.99
C TYR A 136 11.76 25.02 -34.17
N ARG A 137 11.95 26.31 -33.90
CA ARG A 137 12.13 27.34 -34.94
C ARG A 137 13.55 27.89 -34.93
N ARG A 138 14.20 27.82 -36.05
CA ARG A 138 15.54 28.41 -36.29
C ARG A 138 15.45 29.61 -37.22
N ALA A 139 16.10 30.70 -36.85
CA ALA A 139 16.31 31.82 -37.79
C ALA A 139 17.36 31.42 -38.82
N VAL A 140 17.17 31.78 -40.10
CA VAL A 140 18.16 31.58 -41.15
C VAL A 140 19.16 32.71 -41.10
N ASP A 141 20.45 32.38 -40.95
CA ASP A 141 21.52 33.37 -40.95
C ASP A 141 21.60 34.06 -42.35
N GLY A 142 21.54 35.41 -42.34
CA GLY A 142 21.64 36.22 -43.57
C GLY A 142 20.38 37.00 -43.94
N ALA A 143 19.29 36.84 -43.19
CA ALA A 143 18.10 37.68 -43.37
C ALA A 143 18.38 39.12 -42.93
N THR A 144 18.25 40.09 -43.85
CA THR A 144 18.32 41.53 -43.55
C THR A 144 17.32 41.92 -42.49
N PRO A 145 17.69 42.76 -41.49
CA PRO A 145 16.74 43.25 -40.50
C PRO A 145 15.62 44.03 -41.18
N GLY A 146 14.39 43.49 -41.21
CA GLY A 146 13.21 44.17 -41.77
C GLY A 146 12.45 43.43 -42.87
N ALA A 147 13.04 42.38 -43.51
CA ALA A 147 12.26 41.41 -44.25
C ALA A 147 11.74 40.37 -43.28
N ASP A 148 10.54 39.79 -43.50
CA ASP A 148 10.01 38.67 -42.69
C ASP A 148 11.11 37.62 -42.58
N ALA A 149 11.76 37.55 -41.42
CA ALA A 149 12.98 36.82 -41.21
C ALA A 149 12.72 35.36 -41.59
N SER A 150 13.35 34.90 -42.67
CA SER A 150 13.24 33.51 -43.12
C SER A 150 13.57 32.59 -41.94
N SER A 151 12.61 31.85 -41.51
CA SER A 151 12.77 30.90 -40.39
C SER A 151 12.41 29.51 -40.86
N VAL A 152 13.04 28.53 -40.26
CA VAL A 152 12.78 27.12 -40.54
C VAL A 152 12.10 26.52 -39.31
N LEU A 153 10.95 25.93 -39.55
CA LEU A 153 10.23 25.09 -38.56
C LEU A 153 10.67 23.65 -38.73
N VAL A 154 11.21 23.08 -37.68
CA VAL A 154 11.53 21.63 -37.61
C VAL A 154 10.59 21.02 -36.58
N GLN A 155 9.89 19.97 -36.98
CA GLN A 155 9.00 19.20 -36.14
C GLN A 155 9.36 17.73 -36.22
N VAL A 156 9.30 17.04 -35.08
CA VAL A 156 9.44 15.59 -35.00
C VAL A 156 8.30 15.09 -34.13
N ALA A 157 7.65 14.03 -34.56
CA ALA A 157 6.55 13.38 -33.84
C ALA A 157 6.83 11.89 -33.65
N GLU A 158 6.49 11.37 -32.50
CA GLU A 158 6.60 9.95 -32.18
C GLU A 158 5.30 9.46 -31.60
N SER A 159 4.86 8.23 -31.96
CA SER A 159 3.67 7.60 -31.37
C SER A 159 3.85 7.39 -29.87
N THR A 160 2.84 7.77 -29.09
CA THR A 160 2.86 7.57 -27.62
C THR A 160 2.56 6.13 -27.20
N ARG A 161 2.31 5.22 -28.16
CA ARG A 161 1.94 3.83 -27.90
C ARG A 161 3.03 3.08 -27.13
N SER A 162 4.29 3.18 -27.55
CA SER A 162 5.41 2.50 -26.88
C SER A 162 5.61 3.01 -25.45
N ARG A 163 5.45 4.31 -25.23
CA ARG A 163 5.46 4.92 -23.90
C ARG A 163 4.37 4.35 -22.99
N GLN A 164 3.14 4.27 -23.51
CA GLN A 164 2.02 3.71 -22.76
C GLN A 164 2.21 2.22 -22.44
N GLU A 165 2.75 1.45 -23.40
CA GLU A 165 3.06 0.03 -23.15
C GLU A 165 4.17 -0.15 -22.13
N PHE A 166 5.23 0.63 -22.21
CA PHE A 166 6.31 0.62 -21.21
C PHE A 166 5.76 0.92 -19.81
N THR A 167 5.02 2.03 -19.69
CA THR A 167 4.42 2.42 -18.40
C THR A 167 3.47 1.36 -17.87
N ARG A 168 2.60 0.78 -18.71
CA ARG A 168 1.69 -0.31 -18.31
C ARG A 168 2.44 -1.54 -17.83
N ARG A 169 3.50 -1.95 -18.53
CA ARG A 169 4.34 -3.10 -18.13
C ARG A 169 5.05 -2.82 -16.80
N PHE A 170 5.59 -1.62 -16.64
CA PHE A 170 6.27 -1.20 -15.41
C PHE A 170 5.32 -1.19 -14.21
N VAL A 171 4.18 -0.50 -14.33
CA VAL A 171 3.17 -0.42 -13.26
C VAL A 171 2.60 -1.80 -12.92
N ARG A 172 2.35 -2.65 -13.93
CA ARG A 172 1.88 -4.03 -13.67
C ARG A 172 2.89 -4.87 -12.88
N ARG A 173 4.20 -4.75 -13.20
CA ARG A 173 5.25 -5.45 -12.44
C ARG A 173 5.35 -4.92 -11.00
N ALA A 174 5.28 -3.61 -10.82
CA ALA A 174 5.25 -2.99 -9.51
C ALA A 174 4.03 -3.48 -8.70
N ALA A 175 2.82 -3.45 -9.29
CA ALA A 175 1.60 -3.92 -8.65
C ALA A 175 1.67 -5.40 -8.24
N LEU A 176 2.26 -6.26 -9.07
CA LEU A 176 2.46 -7.68 -8.71
C LEU A 176 3.42 -7.84 -7.54
N ARG A 177 4.54 -7.12 -7.54
CA ARG A 177 5.51 -7.11 -6.44
C ARG A 177 4.85 -6.66 -5.15
N ASP A 178 4.15 -5.53 -5.18
CA ASP A 178 3.56 -4.91 -4.00
C ASP A 178 2.41 -5.77 -3.44
N THR A 179 1.63 -6.40 -4.32
CA THR A 179 0.62 -7.40 -3.92
C THR A 179 1.24 -8.60 -3.22
N LEU A 180 2.39 -9.10 -3.71
CA LEU A 180 3.11 -10.20 -3.08
C LEU A 180 3.65 -9.79 -1.69
N VAL A 181 4.26 -8.61 -1.60
CA VAL A 181 4.76 -8.06 -0.32
C VAL A 181 3.62 -7.89 0.67
N LEU A 182 2.49 -7.32 0.24
CA LEU A 182 1.28 -7.18 1.07
C LEU A 182 0.78 -8.53 1.57
N ALA A 183 0.69 -9.53 0.68
CA ALA A 183 0.26 -10.88 1.06
C ALA A 183 1.20 -11.51 2.09
N LEU A 184 2.53 -11.38 1.91
CA LEU A 184 3.51 -11.86 2.88
C LEU A 184 3.41 -11.14 4.23
N MET A 185 3.19 -9.83 4.24
CA MET A 185 2.99 -9.05 5.47
C MET A 185 1.73 -9.49 6.22
N VAL A 186 0.61 -9.67 5.50
CA VAL A 186 -0.65 -10.14 6.10
C VAL A 186 -0.49 -11.54 6.66
N LEU A 187 0.10 -12.46 5.90
CA LEU A 187 0.36 -13.84 6.36
C LEU A 187 1.32 -13.88 7.55
N GLY A 188 2.40 -13.10 7.50
CA GLY A 188 3.37 -13.00 8.58
C GLY A 188 2.74 -12.46 9.86
N THR A 189 1.95 -11.39 9.76
CA THR A 189 1.21 -10.81 10.89
C THR A 189 0.21 -11.82 11.46
N ALA A 190 -0.53 -12.51 10.59
CA ALA A 190 -1.48 -13.53 10.99
C ALA A 190 -0.79 -14.71 11.72
N ALA A 191 0.33 -15.19 11.19
CA ALA A 191 1.10 -16.27 11.80
C ALA A 191 1.68 -15.84 13.16
N THR A 192 2.28 -14.66 13.25
CA THR A 192 2.83 -14.12 14.49
C THR A 192 1.75 -13.99 15.56
N LEU A 193 0.60 -13.44 15.21
CA LEU A 193 -0.52 -13.27 16.12
C LEU A 193 -1.10 -14.62 16.57
N ALA A 194 -1.21 -15.58 15.65
CA ALA A 194 -1.66 -16.94 15.98
C ALA A 194 -0.71 -17.63 16.98
N VAL A 195 0.61 -17.47 16.80
CA VAL A 195 1.61 -18.01 17.72
C VAL A 195 1.57 -17.28 19.07
N ALA A 196 1.51 -15.96 19.07
CA ALA A 196 1.50 -15.14 20.29
C ALA A 196 0.25 -15.36 21.16
N LEU A 197 -0.91 -15.64 20.54
CA LEU A 197 -2.15 -15.90 21.28
C LEU A 197 -2.38 -17.37 21.69
N ARG A 198 -1.55 -18.30 21.20
CA ARG A 198 -1.67 -19.73 21.57
C ARG A 198 -1.61 -19.99 23.10
N PRO A 199 -0.67 -19.39 23.85
CA PRO A 199 -0.58 -19.61 25.30
C PRO A 199 -1.86 -19.15 26.02
N LEU A 200 -2.42 -18.00 25.63
CA LEU A 200 -3.65 -17.49 26.20
C LEU A 200 -4.86 -18.41 25.93
N ALA A 201 -4.94 -18.93 24.69
CA ALA A 201 -5.98 -19.90 24.31
C ALA A 201 -5.84 -21.25 25.04
N ARG A 202 -4.59 -21.67 25.35
CA ARG A 202 -4.34 -22.87 26.18
C ARG A 202 -4.77 -22.65 27.61
N LEU A 203 -4.38 -21.52 28.22
CA LEU A 203 -4.75 -21.15 29.56
C LEU A 203 -6.28 -21.06 29.73
N ALA A 204 -6.98 -20.42 28.79
CA ALA A 204 -8.44 -20.33 28.82
C ALA A 204 -9.11 -21.71 28.79
N ARG A 205 -8.61 -22.64 27.97
CA ARG A 205 -9.11 -24.03 27.92
C ARG A 205 -8.84 -24.80 29.21
N GLU A 206 -7.66 -24.62 29.78
CA GLU A 206 -7.28 -25.25 31.05
C GLU A 206 -8.21 -24.80 32.18
N VAL A 207 -8.45 -23.48 32.29
CA VAL A 207 -9.39 -22.93 33.30
C VAL A 207 -10.82 -23.45 33.09
N GLN A 208 -11.27 -23.52 31.81
CA GLN A 208 -12.62 -24.04 31.50
C GLN A 208 -12.78 -25.54 31.76
N ALA A 209 -11.71 -26.31 31.63
CA ALA A 209 -11.74 -27.77 31.84
C ALA A 209 -11.63 -28.18 33.32
N ARG A 210 -11.27 -27.25 34.23
CA ARG A 210 -11.17 -27.53 35.67
C ARG A 210 -12.53 -27.70 36.30
N SER A 211 -12.59 -28.65 37.25
CA SER A 211 -13.75 -28.77 38.12
C SER A 211 -13.89 -27.53 39.01
N PRO A 212 -15.11 -27.13 39.41
CA PRO A 212 -15.34 -26.03 40.36
C PRO A 212 -14.58 -26.18 41.69
N ASP A 213 -14.28 -27.43 42.11
CA ASP A 213 -13.55 -27.75 43.33
C ASP A 213 -12.02 -27.85 43.13
N ASP A 214 -11.52 -27.78 41.89
CA ASP A 214 -10.10 -27.84 41.59
C ASP A 214 -9.44 -26.47 41.76
N MET A 215 -8.90 -26.24 42.94
CA MET A 215 -8.22 -25.02 43.34
C MET A 215 -6.66 -25.13 43.20
N THR A 216 -6.15 -26.08 42.43
CA THR A 216 -4.70 -26.23 42.24
C THR A 216 -4.12 -25.01 41.50
N PRO A 217 -2.95 -24.48 41.93
CA PRO A 217 -2.35 -23.31 41.26
C PRO A 217 -2.06 -23.61 39.78
N MET A 218 -2.26 -22.61 38.94
CA MET A 218 -1.89 -22.67 37.52
C MET A 218 -0.39 -22.50 37.37
N ALA A 219 0.26 -23.33 36.50
CA ALA A 219 1.68 -23.23 36.23
C ALA A 219 1.98 -21.94 35.42
N ASP A 220 3.05 -21.23 35.79
CA ASP A 220 3.49 -19.98 35.18
C ASP A 220 4.77 -20.13 34.33
N THR A 221 5.37 -21.32 34.29
CA THR A 221 6.70 -21.59 33.75
C THR A 221 6.83 -21.36 32.24
N ASP A 222 5.77 -21.59 31.46
CA ASP A 222 5.80 -21.50 30.00
C ASP A 222 5.01 -20.30 29.44
N LEU A 223 4.70 -19.30 30.28
CA LEU A 223 3.87 -18.17 29.90
C LEU A 223 4.70 -16.95 29.52
N PRO A 224 4.27 -16.18 28.49
CA PRO A 224 4.85 -14.86 28.20
C PRO A 224 4.82 -13.96 29.42
N ALA A 225 5.85 -13.09 29.54
CA ALA A 225 6.03 -12.19 30.67
C ALA A 225 4.78 -11.33 30.96
N ASP A 226 4.07 -10.90 29.91
CA ASP A 226 2.87 -10.07 30.02
C ASP A 226 1.65 -10.79 30.60
N ILE A 227 1.64 -12.12 30.57
CA ILE A 227 0.52 -12.94 31.06
C ILE A 227 0.77 -13.42 32.50
N ARG A 228 2.02 -13.54 32.94
CA ARG A 228 2.38 -14.00 34.28
C ARG A 228 1.70 -13.23 35.43
N PRO A 229 1.61 -11.87 35.38
CA PRO A 229 0.91 -11.14 36.43
C PRO A 229 -0.58 -11.50 36.56
N LEU A 230 -1.23 -11.81 35.42
CA LEU A 230 -2.65 -12.22 35.40
C LEU A 230 -2.83 -13.61 36.05
N VAL A 231 -1.92 -14.55 35.74
CA VAL A 231 -1.95 -15.90 36.34
C VAL A 231 -1.64 -15.83 37.84
N ALA A 232 -0.67 -15.01 38.25
CA ALA A 232 -0.34 -14.78 39.64
C ALA A 232 -1.56 -14.23 40.45
N ALA A 233 -2.25 -13.23 39.88
CA ALA A 233 -3.46 -12.68 40.47
C ALA A 233 -4.60 -13.71 40.58
N ALA A 234 -4.78 -14.55 39.56
CA ALA A 234 -5.76 -15.65 39.59
C ALA A 234 -5.40 -16.72 40.65
N ASN A 235 -4.14 -17.13 40.76
CA ASN A 235 -3.65 -18.05 41.76
C ASN A 235 -3.86 -17.49 43.20
N GLN A 236 -3.57 -16.21 43.41
CA GLN A 236 -3.81 -15.54 44.67
C GLN A 236 -5.30 -15.53 45.05
N GLN A 237 -6.18 -15.29 44.07
CA GLN A 237 -7.63 -15.34 44.31
C GLN A 237 -8.11 -16.75 44.64
N MET A 238 -7.60 -17.78 43.98
CA MET A 238 -7.89 -19.19 44.31
C MET A 238 -7.45 -19.54 45.72
N ALA A 239 -6.23 -19.15 46.14
CA ALA A 239 -5.76 -19.38 47.53
C ALA A 239 -6.67 -18.74 48.54
N ARG A 240 -7.09 -17.48 48.36
CA ARG A 240 -8.05 -16.81 49.24
C ARG A 240 -9.41 -17.54 49.33
N THR A 241 -9.87 -18.07 48.21
CA THR A 241 -11.14 -18.84 48.20
C THR A 241 -10.99 -20.15 48.92
N GLN A 242 -9.85 -20.85 48.82
CA GLN A 242 -9.55 -22.05 49.62
C GLN A 242 -9.58 -21.76 51.09
N ASP A 243 -8.95 -20.68 51.57
CA ASP A 243 -8.92 -20.28 52.97
C ASP A 243 -10.34 -20.00 53.47
N LEU A 244 -11.18 -19.31 52.72
CA LEU A 244 -12.57 -19.03 53.09
C LEU A 244 -13.40 -20.31 53.17
N VAL A 245 -13.25 -21.26 52.23
CA VAL A 245 -13.96 -22.54 52.27
C VAL A 245 -13.50 -23.38 53.45
N ALA A 246 -12.19 -23.39 53.78
CA ALA A 246 -11.66 -24.08 54.94
C ALA A 246 -12.25 -23.50 56.27
N GLN A 247 -12.26 -22.16 56.40
CA GLN A 247 -12.88 -21.49 57.57
C GLN A 247 -14.38 -21.79 57.67
N GLN A 248 -15.12 -21.82 56.58
CA GLN A 248 -16.53 -22.16 56.57
C GLN A 248 -16.78 -23.61 57.02
N ARG A 249 -15.96 -24.56 56.55
CA ARG A 249 -16.04 -25.96 56.99
C ARG A 249 -15.78 -26.09 58.48
N GLN A 250 -14.73 -25.46 58.99
CA GLN A 250 -14.39 -25.47 60.39
C GLN A 250 -15.54 -24.88 61.25
N PHE A 251 -16.10 -23.72 60.81
CA PHE A 251 -17.26 -23.13 61.50
C PHE A 251 -18.46 -24.07 61.54
N LEU A 252 -18.79 -24.80 60.46
CA LEU A 252 -19.87 -25.75 60.39
C LEU A 252 -19.61 -26.97 61.31
N ASP A 253 -18.36 -27.44 61.34
CA ASP A 253 -17.96 -28.55 62.24
C ASP A 253 -18.08 -28.14 63.71
N ASP A 254 -17.59 -26.98 64.11
CA ASP A 254 -17.67 -26.45 65.47
C ASP A 254 -19.16 -26.22 65.91
N ALA A 255 -19.97 -25.63 65.02
CA ALA A 255 -21.39 -25.45 65.24
C ALA A 255 -22.13 -26.78 65.41
N SER A 256 -21.77 -27.79 64.57
CA SER A 256 -22.36 -29.14 64.68
C SER A 256 -22.00 -29.84 66.00
N HIS A 257 -20.74 -29.67 66.43
CA HIS A 257 -20.29 -30.20 67.72
C HIS A 257 -21.03 -29.52 68.89
N GLN A 258 -21.14 -28.21 68.89
CA GLN A 258 -21.87 -27.45 69.93
C GLN A 258 -23.36 -27.84 69.97
N LEU A 259 -24.06 -27.92 68.83
CA LEU A 259 -25.43 -28.34 68.70
C LEU A 259 -25.63 -29.77 69.24
N ARG A 260 -24.74 -30.70 68.91
CA ARG A 260 -24.80 -32.08 69.41
C ARG A 260 -24.70 -32.11 70.95
N THR A 261 -23.77 -31.35 71.54
CA THR A 261 -23.61 -31.26 73.01
C THR A 261 -24.85 -30.71 73.66
N HIS A 262 -25.43 -29.61 73.14
CA HIS A 262 -26.66 -29.05 73.72
C HIS A 262 -27.89 -29.99 73.59
N LEU A 263 -28.01 -30.69 72.41
CA LEU A 263 -29.06 -31.68 72.23
C LEU A 263 -28.93 -32.86 73.20
N THR A 264 -27.72 -33.35 73.45
CA THR A 264 -27.44 -34.43 74.38
C THR A 264 -27.80 -34.00 75.83
N THR A 265 -27.46 -32.77 76.22
CA THR A 265 -27.78 -32.20 77.51
C THR A 265 -29.33 -32.08 77.69
N LEU A 266 -30.01 -31.55 76.64
CA LEU A 266 -31.47 -31.48 76.62
C LEU A 266 -32.13 -32.88 76.73
N GLN A 267 -31.62 -33.87 76.02
CA GLN A 267 -32.09 -35.25 76.13
C GLN A 267 -31.91 -35.81 77.53
N MET A 268 -30.76 -35.59 78.15
CA MET A 268 -30.54 -36.00 79.56
C MET A 268 -31.54 -35.32 80.53
N HIS A 269 -31.82 -34.04 80.38
CA HIS A 269 -32.78 -33.32 81.16
C HIS A 269 -34.23 -33.87 81.00
N ILE A 270 -34.62 -34.19 79.76
CA ILE A 270 -35.92 -34.78 79.46
C ILE A 270 -36.03 -36.19 80.08
N ASP A 271 -35.00 -37.03 79.97
CA ASP A 271 -34.97 -38.37 80.55
C ASP A 271 -35.00 -38.33 82.10
N TYR A 272 -34.31 -37.34 82.67
CA TYR A 272 -34.35 -37.12 84.11
C TYR A 272 -35.77 -36.72 84.57
N ALA A 273 -36.40 -35.71 83.91
CA ALA A 273 -37.77 -35.28 84.25
C ALA A 273 -38.81 -36.37 84.03
N ARG A 274 -38.67 -37.27 83.07
CA ARG A 274 -39.54 -38.44 82.88
C ARG A 274 -39.44 -39.42 84.06
N ARG A 275 -38.19 -39.72 84.48
CA ARG A 275 -38.01 -40.63 85.66
C ARG A 275 -38.56 -40.06 86.94
N GLU A 276 -38.53 -38.77 87.12
CA GLU A 276 -39.12 -38.12 88.30
C GLU A 276 -40.62 -38.06 88.25
N ALA A 277 -41.25 -38.05 87.05
CA ALA A 277 -42.72 -38.08 86.90
C ALA A 277 -43.33 -39.49 87.06
N ASP A 278 -42.49 -40.55 86.81
CA ASP A 278 -42.89 -41.96 86.95
C ASP A 278 -42.60 -42.54 88.34
N ALA A 279 -42.03 -41.78 89.31
CA ALA A 279 -41.76 -42.13 90.69
C ALA A 279 -42.76 -41.48 91.64
#